data_456f2999ea353904c38432bdad72962f
#
_entry.id   456f2999ea353904c38432bdad72962f
#
_cell.length_a   1.000
_cell.length_b   1.000
_cell.length_c   1.000
_cell.angle_alpha   90.00
_cell.angle_beta   90.00
_cell.angle_gamma   90.00
#
_symmetry.space_group_name_H-M   'P 1'
#
loop_
_entity.id
_entity.type
_entity.pdbx_description
1 polymer ?
#
loop_
_entity_poly.entity_id
_entity_poly.type
_entity_poly.pdbx_seq_one_letter_code
_entity_poly.pdbx_strand_id
1 'polypeptide(L)'
;TDAVRTLDLKGQYHGTTVDQPADPPLYERIIEGFPEALIEDPELNEETRPLFECEHARVTWDYPIRSVETVEDLPWEPEWLNIKPSRFGSVQSLFETIEYCQERDIQLFGGGQFELDVGREHIHALASLFYPNAPNDVAPKAYNDPDPSGDLPASPLAPPSAPEGLSWT
;
A
#
# COMPACT_ATOMS: atom_id res chain seq x y z
N THR A 1 -10.83 -3.46 16.91
CA THR A 1 -10.09 -2.41 16.15
C THR A 1 -8.66 -2.83 15.86
N ASP A 2 -7.99 -3.57 16.74
CA ASP A 2 -6.56 -3.95 16.60
C ASP A 2 -6.23 -4.81 15.36
N ALA A 3 -7.23 -5.38 14.71
CA ALA A 3 -7.07 -6.14 13.47
C ALA A 3 -7.03 -5.25 12.20
N VAL A 4 -7.50 -4.00 12.30
CA VAL A 4 -7.50 -3.08 11.16
C VAL A 4 -6.14 -2.39 11.10
N ARG A 5 -5.43 -2.57 9.98
CA ARG A 5 -4.08 -2.02 9.78
C ARG A 5 -4.08 -0.80 8.87
N THR A 6 -4.97 -0.78 7.89
CA THR A 6 -5.07 0.32 6.92
C THR A 6 -6.53 0.54 6.56
N LEU A 7 -6.90 1.80 6.37
CA LEU A 7 -8.20 2.25 5.88
C LEU A 7 -7.96 3.11 4.64
N ASP A 8 -8.37 2.61 3.48
CA ASP A 8 -8.21 3.29 2.20
C ASP A 8 -9.46 4.13 1.87
N LEU A 9 -9.27 5.44 1.82
CA LEU A 9 -10.35 6.42 1.65
C LEU A 9 -10.68 6.71 0.17
N LYS A 10 -9.84 6.25 -0.76
CA LYS A 10 -10.04 6.41 -2.21
C LYS A 10 -10.17 7.86 -2.71
N GLY A 11 -9.78 8.83 -1.91
CA GLY A 11 -9.91 10.25 -2.22
C GLY A 11 -8.96 10.76 -3.30
N GLN A 12 -7.96 9.96 -3.71
CA GLN A 12 -7.02 10.33 -4.77
C GLN A 12 -7.42 9.80 -6.16
N TYR A 13 -8.50 9.01 -6.24
CA TYR A 13 -8.91 8.30 -7.46
C TYR A 13 -9.80 9.13 -8.40
N HIS A 14 -9.55 10.44 -8.49
CA HIS A 14 -10.38 11.40 -9.23
C HIS A 14 -10.75 10.94 -10.64
N GLY A 15 -12.06 10.96 -10.93
CA GLY A 15 -12.61 10.62 -12.24
C GLY A 15 -12.65 9.11 -12.54
N THR A 16 -12.29 8.26 -11.60
CA THR A 16 -12.43 6.80 -11.74
C THR A 16 -13.75 6.30 -11.15
N THR A 17 -14.09 5.03 -11.39
CA THR A 17 -15.32 4.40 -10.84
C THR A 17 -15.25 4.11 -9.34
N VAL A 18 -14.06 4.23 -8.74
CA VAL A 18 -13.82 3.99 -7.30
C VAL A 18 -13.52 5.26 -6.53
N ASP A 19 -13.55 6.40 -7.21
CA ASP A 19 -13.39 7.72 -6.62
C ASP A 19 -14.39 7.96 -5.50
N GLN A 20 -13.91 8.39 -4.34
CA GLN A 20 -14.74 8.75 -3.21
C GLN A 20 -14.51 10.23 -2.87
N PRO A 21 -15.55 11.06 -2.92
CA PRO A 21 -15.40 12.46 -2.54
C PRO A 21 -15.05 12.58 -1.06
N ALA A 22 -14.37 13.68 -0.72
CA ALA A 22 -14.07 14.00 0.66
C ALA A 22 -15.34 14.02 1.53
N ASP A 23 -15.27 13.33 2.66
CA ASP A 23 -16.34 13.28 3.66
C ASP A 23 -15.73 13.61 5.04
N PRO A 24 -15.66 14.91 5.43
CA PRO A 24 -15.06 15.32 6.68
C PRO A 24 -15.62 14.59 7.92
N PRO A 25 -16.95 14.41 8.07
CA PRO A 25 -17.51 13.65 9.19
C PRO A 25 -17.11 12.16 9.22
N LEU A 26 -16.89 11.54 8.05
CA LEU A 26 -16.37 10.17 8.00
C LEU A 26 -14.89 10.15 8.40
N TYR A 27 -14.09 11.11 7.90
CA TYR A 27 -12.67 11.20 8.20
C TYR A 27 -12.41 11.41 9.71
N GLU A 28 -13.14 12.30 10.36
CA GLU A 28 -13.09 12.48 11.82
C GLU A 28 -13.35 11.17 12.58
N ARG A 29 -14.41 10.44 12.21
CA ARG A 29 -14.74 9.16 12.85
C ARG A 29 -13.70 8.08 12.61
N ILE A 30 -13.03 8.09 11.45
CA ILE A 30 -11.93 7.16 11.15
C ILE A 30 -10.71 7.51 11.99
N ILE A 31 -10.33 8.78 12.04
CA ILE A 31 -9.20 9.28 12.83
C ILE A 31 -9.37 8.90 14.31
N GLU A 32 -10.54 9.14 14.88
CA GLU A 32 -10.84 8.84 16.28
C GLU A 32 -11.04 7.35 16.56
N GLY A 33 -11.73 6.64 15.66
CA GLY A 33 -12.12 5.25 15.85
C GLY A 33 -11.01 4.23 15.61
N PHE A 34 -9.97 4.61 14.86
CA PHE A 34 -8.85 3.73 14.48
C PHE A 34 -7.50 4.43 14.67
N PRO A 35 -7.11 4.78 15.89
CA PRO A 35 -5.93 5.61 16.14
C PRO A 35 -4.60 4.95 15.73
N GLU A 36 -4.56 3.61 15.61
CA GLU A 36 -3.37 2.84 15.25
C GLU A 36 -3.34 2.41 13.76
N ALA A 37 -4.40 2.71 13.00
CA ALA A 37 -4.46 2.32 11.61
C ALA A 37 -3.85 3.40 10.69
N LEU A 38 -3.20 2.95 9.61
CA LEU A 38 -2.82 3.83 8.51
C LEU A 38 -4.08 4.33 7.79
N ILE A 39 -4.04 5.55 7.31
CA ILE A 39 -5.10 6.17 6.52
C ILE A 39 -4.56 6.42 5.12
N GLU A 40 -5.09 5.68 4.14
CA GLU A 40 -4.58 5.66 2.78
C GLU A 40 -5.42 6.57 1.88
N ASP A 41 -4.74 7.33 1.04
CA ASP A 41 -5.31 8.18 -0.01
C ASP A 41 -6.46 9.10 0.45
N PRO A 42 -6.33 9.89 1.52
CA PRO A 42 -7.35 10.87 1.85
C PRO A 42 -7.42 11.97 0.77
N GLU A 43 -8.60 12.47 0.46
CA GLU A 43 -8.73 13.71 -0.30
C GLU A 43 -8.45 14.91 0.62
N LEU A 44 -7.44 15.72 0.24
CA LEU A 44 -7.03 16.90 0.99
C LEU A 44 -7.52 18.19 0.32
N ASN A 45 -8.57 18.75 0.86
CA ASN A 45 -9.11 20.06 0.46
C ASN A 45 -9.13 21.03 1.66
N GLU A 46 -9.78 22.18 1.53
CA GLU A 46 -9.84 23.20 2.58
C GLU A 46 -10.50 22.69 3.88
N GLU A 47 -11.44 21.73 3.78
CA GLU A 47 -12.18 21.21 4.92
C GLU A 47 -11.48 19.99 5.56
N THR A 48 -10.83 19.14 4.75
CA THR A 48 -10.25 17.88 5.23
C THR A 48 -8.79 18.00 5.61
N ARG A 49 -8.00 18.86 4.97
CA ARG A 49 -6.57 19.04 5.30
C ARG A 49 -6.31 19.32 6.79
N PRO A 50 -7.09 20.19 7.49
CA PRO A 50 -6.88 20.43 8.91
C PRO A 50 -7.04 19.20 9.80
N LEU A 51 -7.85 18.22 9.39
CA LEU A 51 -8.05 16.97 10.15
C LEU A 51 -6.77 16.13 10.23
N PHE A 52 -5.87 16.28 9.25
CA PHE A 52 -4.64 15.50 9.16
C PHE A 52 -3.39 16.21 9.67
N GLU A 53 -3.48 17.45 10.18
CA GLU A 53 -2.31 18.22 10.66
C GLU A 53 -1.49 17.50 11.74
N CYS A 54 -2.15 16.72 12.60
CA CYS A 54 -1.52 15.92 13.64
C CYS A 54 -1.39 14.43 13.28
N GLU A 55 -1.77 14.03 12.07
CA GLU A 55 -1.92 12.65 11.64
C GLU A 55 -0.94 12.25 10.53
N HIS A 56 0.00 13.13 10.16
CA HIS A 56 0.94 12.91 9.04
C HIS A 56 1.65 11.56 9.13
N ALA A 57 2.06 11.15 10.32
CA ALA A 57 2.78 9.90 10.57
C ALA A 57 2.02 8.63 10.16
N ARG A 58 0.71 8.69 10.06
CA ARG A 58 -0.12 7.55 9.67
C ARG A 58 -0.93 7.75 8.39
N VAL A 59 -0.76 8.89 7.71
CA VAL A 59 -1.26 9.05 6.35
C VAL A 59 -0.31 8.36 5.39
N THR A 60 -0.86 7.56 4.48
CA THR A 60 -0.12 6.86 3.45
C THR A 60 -0.74 7.08 2.08
N TRP A 61 0.05 6.85 1.05
CA TRP A 61 -0.33 7.12 -0.32
C TRP A 61 -0.14 5.88 -1.18
N ASP A 62 -1.11 5.62 -2.05
CA ASP A 62 -1.15 4.52 -3.01
C ASP A 62 -1.29 5.06 -4.44
N TYR A 63 -2.43 5.67 -4.74
CA TYR A 63 -2.80 6.03 -6.12
C TYR A 63 -1.80 6.98 -6.80
N PRO A 64 -1.27 8.03 -6.16
CA PRO A 64 -0.31 8.94 -6.79
C PRO A 64 1.08 8.33 -7.02
N ILE A 65 1.47 7.25 -6.33
CA ILE A 65 2.84 6.76 -6.30
C ILE A 65 3.22 5.98 -7.56
N ARG A 66 4.18 6.53 -8.34
CA ARG A 66 4.61 6.00 -9.65
C ARG A 66 6.10 6.15 -9.91
N SER A 67 6.79 6.99 -9.15
CA SER A 67 8.23 7.29 -9.28
C SER A 67 8.70 8.09 -8.07
N VAL A 68 10.00 8.35 -7.97
CA VAL A 68 10.58 9.23 -6.95
C VAL A 68 9.93 10.61 -6.99
N GLU A 69 9.78 11.21 -8.16
CA GLU A 69 9.20 12.54 -8.32
C GLU A 69 7.78 12.61 -7.73
N THR A 70 6.98 11.54 -7.91
CA THR A 70 5.62 11.53 -7.34
C THR A 70 5.60 11.38 -5.82
N VAL A 71 6.64 10.82 -5.21
CA VAL A 71 6.83 10.83 -3.76
C VAL A 71 7.22 12.23 -3.27
N GLU A 72 8.11 12.91 -3.99
CA GLU A 72 8.55 14.28 -3.68
C GLU A 72 7.43 15.32 -3.83
N ASP A 73 6.47 15.08 -4.71
CA ASP A 73 5.29 15.95 -4.96
C ASP A 73 4.18 15.79 -3.90
N LEU A 74 4.33 14.88 -2.94
CA LEU A 74 3.33 14.68 -1.88
C LEU A 74 3.20 15.93 -0.98
N PRO A 75 2.04 16.14 -0.35
CA PRO A 75 1.78 17.32 0.49
C PRO A 75 2.75 17.50 1.67
N TRP A 76 3.40 16.42 2.11
CA TRP A 76 4.46 16.34 3.13
C TRP A 76 5.26 15.05 2.93
N GLU A 77 6.43 14.95 3.54
CA GLU A 77 7.24 13.73 3.53
C GLU A 77 6.49 12.60 4.24
N PRO A 78 6.20 11.47 3.56
CA PRO A 78 5.42 10.39 4.14
C PRO A 78 6.28 9.53 5.08
N GLU A 79 5.68 8.96 6.13
CA GLU A 79 6.30 7.89 6.91
C GLU A 79 5.99 6.50 6.34
N TRP A 80 4.91 6.37 5.57
CA TRP A 80 4.45 5.11 4.99
C TRP A 80 3.99 5.29 3.54
N LEU A 81 4.32 4.31 2.68
CA LEU A 81 3.83 4.25 1.29
C LEU A 81 3.37 2.85 0.92
N ASN A 82 2.29 2.78 0.14
CA ASN A 82 1.85 1.55 -0.52
C ASN A 82 2.52 1.44 -1.89
N ILE A 83 3.31 0.38 -2.08
CA ILE A 83 4.02 0.14 -3.34
C ILE A 83 3.24 -0.85 -4.19
N LYS A 84 2.73 -0.37 -5.33
CA LYS A 84 2.07 -1.20 -6.35
C LYS A 84 2.95 -1.29 -7.60
N PRO A 85 3.73 -2.38 -7.77
CA PRO A 85 4.76 -2.48 -8.80
C PRO A 85 4.29 -2.16 -10.22
N SER A 86 3.06 -2.51 -10.56
CA SER A 86 2.48 -2.28 -11.89
C SER A 86 2.25 -0.80 -12.24
N ARG A 87 2.33 0.12 -11.28
CA ARG A 87 2.17 1.57 -11.52
C ARG A 87 3.44 2.26 -11.99
N PHE A 88 4.61 1.66 -11.77
CA PHE A 88 5.90 2.30 -12.02
C PHE A 88 6.35 2.30 -13.48
N GLY A 89 5.66 1.58 -14.36
CA GLY A 89 5.98 1.52 -15.79
C GLY A 89 7.27 0.76 -16.11
N SER A 90 8.26 0.75 -15.23
CA SER A 90 9.50 -0.04 -15.36
C SER A 90 9.98 -0.56 -14.02
N VAL A 91 10.71 -1.68 -14.05
CA VAL A 91 11.37 -2.25 -12.87
C VAL A 91 12.45 -1.31 -12.33
N GLN A 92 13.10 -0.56 -13.19
CA GLN A 92 14.09 0.43 -12.80
C GLN A 92 13.45 1.52 -11.93
N SER A 93 12.39 2.16 -12.39
CA SER A 93 11.69 3.20 -11.63
C SER A 93 11.15 2.68 -10.30
N LEU A 94 10.66 1.44 -10.27
CA LEU A 94 10.24 0.78 -9.02
C LEU A 94 11.39 0.68 -8.02
N PHE A 95 12.54 0.17 -8.43
CA PHE A 95 13.68 -0.01 -7.53
C PHE A 95 14.32 1.32 -7.11
N GLU A 96 14.42 2.30 -8.01
CA GLU A 96 14.86 3.66 -7.66
C GLU A 96 13.95 4.28 -6.57
N THR A 97 12.63 4.06 -6.66
CA THR A 97 11.70 4.56 -5.65
C THR A 97 11.81 3.79 -4.32
N ILE A 98 11.99 2.47 -4.36
CA ILE A 98 12.22 1.68 -3.14
C ILE A 98 13.52 2.12 -2.45
N GLU A 99 14.61 2.30 -3.19
CA GLU A 99 15.90 2.78 -2.68
C GLU A 99 15.76 4.18 -2.06
N TYR A 100 15.08 5.09 -2.78
CA TYR A 100 14.79 6.44 -2.28
C TYR A 100 14.06 6.42 -0.94
N CYS A 101 13.05 5.55 -0.80
CA CYS A 101 12.30 5.39 0.45
C CYS A 101 13.17 4.81 1.58
N GLN A 102 13.99 3.79 1.28
CA GLN A 102 14.87 3.17 2.26
C GLN A 102 15.95 4.16 2.78
N GLU A 103 16.50 5.01 1.92
CA GLU A 103 17.47 6.05 2.31
C GLU A 103 16.86 7.12 3.25
N ARG A 104 15.54 7.24 3.29
CA ARG A 104 14.79 8.23 4.09
C ARG A 104 14.01 7.61 5.24
N ASP A 105 14.22 6.33 5.51
CA ASP A 105 13.46 5.59 6.54
C ASP A 105 11.93 5.57 6.32
N ILE A 106 11.47 5.80 5.07
CA ILE A 106 10.06 5.68 4.71
C ILE A 106 9.69 4.20 4.70
N GLN A 107 8.71 3.85 5.51
CA GLN A 107 8.23 2.48 5.63
C GLN A 107 7.39 2.10 4.42
N LEU A 108 7.55 0.87 3.93
CA LEU A 108 6.82 0.36 2.78
C LEU A 108 5.87 -0.75 3.17
N PHE A 109 4.74 -0.82 2.50
CA PHE A 109 3.88 -1.98 2.47
C PHE A 109 3.43 -2.28 1.04
N GLY A 110 2.85 -3.46 0.81
CA GLY A 110 2.64 -3.94 -0.53
C GLY A 110 1.21 -3.87 -0.99
N GLY A 111 1.07 -3.63 -2.28
CA GLY A 111 -0.19 -3.70 -2.95
C GLY A 111 -0.10 -4.21 -4.38
N GLY A 112 -1.27 -4.54 -4.93
CA GLY A 112 -1.46 -4.87 -6.32
C GLY A 112 -2.67 -4.15 -6.89
N GLN A 113 -2.86 -4.31 -8.19
CA GLN A 113 -4.03 -3.77 -8.88
C GLN A 113 -4.91 -4.93 -9.36
N PHE A 114 -4.55 -5.52 -10.50
CA PHE A 114 -5.31 -6.57 -11.15
C PHE A 114 -4.43 -7.75 -11.55
N GLU A 115 -3.27 -7.87 -10.92
CA GLU A 115 -2.30 -8.92 -11.25
C GLU A 115 -2.87 -10.29 -10.94
N LEU A 116 -2.66 -11.19 -11.87
CA LEU A 116 -3.09 -12.57 -11.81
C LEU A 116 -1.86 -13.49 -11.91
N ASP A 117 -1.99 -14.68 -11.33
CA ASP A 117 -1.03 -15.77 -11.46
C ASP A 117 0.42 -15.30 -11.19
N VAL A 118 1.32 -15.43 -12.16
CA VAL A 118 2.74 -15.04 -12.04
C VAL A 118 2.93 -13.59 -11.58
N GLY A 119 2.09 -12.66 -12.06
CA GLY A 119 2.16 -11.26 -11.64
C GLY A 119 1.90 -11.09 -10.15
N ARG A 120 0.92 -11.83 -9.60
CA ARG A 120 0.63 -11.84 -8.16
C ARG A 120 1.79 -12.42 -7.35
N GLU A 121 2.40 -13.50 -7.82
CA GLU A 121 3.57 -14.11 -7.17
C GLU A 121 4.77 -13.16 -7.15
N HIS A 122 4.99 -12.38 -8.21
CA HIS A 122 6.03 -11.37 -8.26
C HIS A 122 5.81 -10.27 -7.19
N ILE A 123 4.56 -9.85 -6.94
CA ILE A 123 4.25 -8.89 -5.87
C ILE A 123 4.63 -9.46 -4.51
N HIS A 124 4.29 -10.73 -4.23
CA HIS A 124 4.67 -11.38 -2.97
C HIS A 124 6.18 -11.54 -2.84
N ALA A 125 6.88 -11.85 -3.94
CA ALA A 125 8.33 -11.92 -3.93
C ALA A 125 8.96 -10.57 -3.59
N LEU A 126 8.50 -9.48 -4.19
CA LEU A 126 8.95 -8.12 -3.87
C LEU A 126 8.65 -7.76 -2.40
N ALA A 127 7.44 -8.07 -1.91
CA ALA A 127 7.07 -7.85 -0.53
C ALA A 127 8.00 -8.60 0.43
N SER A 128 8.34 -9.86 0.13
CA SER A 128 9.24 -10.67 0.95
C SER A 128 10.68 -10.16 1.02
N LEU A 129 11.11 -9.38 0.02
CA LEU A 129 12.46 -8.82 -0.04
C LEU A 129 12.55 -7.44 0.61
N PHE A 130 11.54 -6.59 0.44
CA PHE A 130 11.64 -5.18 0.78
C PHE A 130 10.79 -4.76 1.99
N TYR A 131 9.65 -5.43 2.24
CA TYR A 131 8.75 -5.13 3.35
C TYR A 131 8.05 -6.37 3.92
N PRO A 132 8.82 -7.41 4.33
CA PRO A 132 8.28 -8.75 4.67
C PRO A 132 7.34 -8.74 5.89
N ASN A 133 7.48 -7.76 6.78
CA ASN A 133 6.71 -7.66 8.01
C ASN A 133 5.49 -6.74 7.88
N ALA A 134 5.38 -6.03 6.77
CA ALA A 134 4.31 -5.07 6.54
C ALA A 134 3.02 -5.74 6.01
N PRO A 135 1.88 -5.06 6.08
CA PRO A 135 0.66 -5.50 5.41
C PRO A 135 0.86 -5.66 3.90
N ASN A 136 0.04 -6.50 3.28
CA ASN A 136 -0.03 -6.62 1.82
C ASN A 136 -1.49 -6.76 1.41
N ASP A 137 -1.97 -5.88 0.53
CA ASP A 137 -3.35 -5.88 0.05
C ASP A 137 -3.63 -6.89 -1.09
N VAL A 138 -2.61 -7.65 -1.49
CA VAL A 138 -2.71 -8.76 -2.45
C VAL A 138 -2.45 -10.09 -1.74
N ALA A 139 -3.52 -10.74 -1.33
CA ALA A 139 -3.43 -12.06 -0.72
C ALA A 139 -3.00 -13.13 -1.75
N PRO A 140 -2.24 -14.16 -1.33
CA PRO A 140 -2.05 -15.36 -2.12
C PRO A 140 -3.38 -15.95 -2.60
N LYS A 141 -3.39 -16.57 -3.79
CA LYS A 141 -4.62 -17.12 -4.40
C LYS A 141 -5.40 -18.03 -3.45
N ALA A 142 -4.69 -18.81 -2.64
CA ALA A 142 -5.32 -19.75 -1.71
C ALA A 142 -6.18 -19.08 -0.61
N TYR A 143 -5.95 -17.79 -0.31
CA TYR A 143 -6.84 -17.04 0.59
C TYR A 143 -8.22 -16.72 0.00
N ASN A 144 -8.36 -16.83 -1.32
CA ASN A 144 -9.64 -16.64 -2.01
C ASN A 144 -10.48 -17.93 -2.04
N ASP A 145 -9.97 -19.03 -1.50
CA ASP A 145 -10.74 -20.27 -1.37
C ASP A 145 -11.82 -20.07 -0.31
N PRO A 146 -13.08 -20.50 -0.55
CA PRO A 146 -14.15 -20.44 0.44
C PRO A 146 -13.85 -21.18 1.75
N ASP A 147 -12.95 -22.15 1.72
CA ASP A 147 -12.47 -22.90 2.89
C ASP A 147 -10.93 -22.94 2.88
N PRO A 148 -10.26 -21.81 3.20
CA PRO A 148 -8.83 -21.72 3.11
C PRO A 148 -8.13 -22.62 4.14
N SER A 149 -7.03 -23.23 3.74
CA SER A 149 -6.17 -24.02 4.61
C SER A 149 -5.60 -23.15 5.74
N GLY A 150 -5.45 -23.74 6.94
CA GLY A 150 -4.84 -23.04 8.09
C GLY A 150 -3.35 -22.76 7.96
N ASP A 151 -2.68 -23.31 6.93
CA ASP A 151 -1.23 -23.23 6.71
C ASP A 151 -0.85 -22.17 5.66
N LEU A 152 -1.73 -21.21 5.40
CA LEU A 152 -1.45 -20.15 4.43
C LEU A 152 -0.36 -19.20 4.90
N PRO A 153 0.46 -18.68 3.95
CA PRO A 153 1.53 -17.73 4.29
C PRO A 153 1.03 -16.52 5.05
N ALA A 154 1.76 -16.14 6.09
CA ALA A 154 1.52 -14.93 6.88
C ALA A 154 2.81 -14.11 6.96
N SER A 155 2.70 -12.85 7.40
CA SER A 155 3.89 -12.06 7.68
C SER A 155 4.68 -12.63 8.87
N PRO A 156 6.03 -12.62 8.83
CA PRO A 156 6.86 -12.13 7.72
C PRO A 156 6.83 -13.06 6.50
N LEU A 157 6.73 -12.46 5.31
CA LEU A 157 6.80 -13.21 4.07
C LEU A 157 8.22 -13.73 3.83
N ALA A 158 8.36 -15.01 3.52
CA ALA A 158 9.65 -15.58 3.12
C ALA A 158 9.82 -15.48 1.59
N PRO A 159 11.02 -15.12 1.10
CA PRO A 159 11.29 -15.15 -0.31
C PRO A 159 11.24 -16.59 -0.85
N PRO A 160 10.85 -16.81 -2.11
CA PRO A 160 10.83 -18.14 -2.71
C PRO A 160 12.24 -18.75 -2.73
N SER A 161 12.32 -20.04 -2.38
CA SER A 161 13.61 -20.74 -2.23
C SER A 161 14.29 -21.06 -3.57
N ALA A 162 13.52 -21.17 -4.64
CA ALA A 162 14.01 -21.53 -5.96
C ALA A 162 13.08 -20.94 -7.04
N PRO A 163 13.30 -19.70 -7.48
CA PRO A 163 12.55 -19.14 -8.60
C PRO A 163 12.97 -19.81 -9.92
N GLU A 164 12.01 -20.30 -10.68
CA GLU A 164 12.24 -20.89 -12.01
C GLU A 164 11.59 -20.01 -13.09
N GLY A 165 12.40 -19.21 -13.77
CA GLY A 165 11.94 -18.35 -14.85
C GLY A 165 10.94 -17.31 -14.37
N LEU A 166 9.72 -17.32 -14.94
CA LEU A 166 8.62 -16.42 -14.57
C LEU A 166 7.61 -17.04 -13.60
N SER A 167 7.81 -18.28 -13.20
CA SER A 167 6.96 -18.96 -12.21
C SER A 167 7.74 -19.28 -10.94
N TRP A 168 7.05 -19.16 -9.83
CA TRP A 168 7.54 -19.46 -8.49
C TRP A 168 6.78 -20.69 -8.00
N THR A 169 7.45 -21.79 -7.83
CA THR A 169 6.87 -23.05 -7.36
C THR A 169 7.19 -23.30 -5.89
#